data_265aca9cf06936e958460962abb91028
#
_entry.id   265aca9cf06936e958460962abb91028
#
_cell.length_a   1.000
_cell.length_b   1.000
_cell.length_c   1.000
_cell.angle_alpha   90.00
_cell.angle_beta   90.00
_cell.angle_gamma   90.00
#
_symmetry.space_group_name_H-M   'P 1'
#
loop_
_entity.id
_entity.type
_entity.pdbx_description
1 polymer ?
#
loop_
_entity_poly.entity_id
_entity_poly.type
_entity_poly.pdbx_seq_one_letter_code
_entity_poly.pdbx_strand_id
1 'polypeptide(L)'
;MCWSGEASTVLATIGLSSTAYFYYKKEPAPLCYALGFFSLMEALQAYTYTVIDDCSNPGNQVATLLGYIHIAFQPFFVNAVSMYFIPEKVRDKISASVYFICLVTTVCLLIRLYPFEWAPFCYEVKTRFILYAESFNVPFCGRRICSTSGDWHIAWEIPATANLVLFNMYVIAAFIMPIFYGSWKMTAYHIVTGPLLAWMTTSNPNEWAAVWCLYSIGLLLLLVKTPIRNYLHVRSWFWWKYLKT
;
A
#
# COMPACT_ATOMS: atom_id res chain seq x y z
N MET A 1 -20.43 -4.46 8.80
CA MET A 1 -19.17 -4.84 8.12
C MET A 1 -19.49 -5.84 7.02
N CYS A 2 -19.04 -5.60 5.78
CA CYS A 2 -19.35 -6.46 4.62
C CYS A 2 -18.32 -7.56 4.38
N TRP A 3 -17.12 -7.42 4.93
CA TRP A 3 -16.01 -8.37 4.85
C TRP A 3 -15.86 -9.16 6.15
N SER A 4 -15.21 -10.32 6.12
CA SER A 4 -15.07 -11.19 7.30
C SER A 4 -13.69 -11.87 7.38
N GLY A 5 -13.37 -12.42 8.54
CA GLY A 5 -12.14 -13.19 8.74
C GLY A 5 -12.05 -14.43 7.87
N GLU A 6 -13.18 -15.10 7.62
CA GLU A 6 -13.24 -16.23 6.70
C GLU A 6 -12.93 -15.81 5.26
N ALA A 7 -13.47 -14.68 4.80
CA ALA A 7 -13.22 -14.16 3.47
C ALA A 7 -11.74 -13.79 3.31
N SER A 8 -11.12 -13.11 4.30
CA SER A 8 -9.68 -12.81 4.31
C SER A 8 -8.85 -14.10 4.33
N THR A 9 -9.26 -15.13 5.07
CA THR A 9 -8.57 -16.44 5.10
C THR A 9 -8.59 -17.11 3.73
N VAL A 10 -9.75 -17.13 3.06
CA VAL A 10 -9.88 -17.69 1.71
C VAL A 10 -9.01 -16.92 0.72
N LEU A 11 -9.06 -15.58 0.75
CA LEU A 11 -8.27 -14.76 -0.17
C LEU A 11 -6.77 -14.87 0.09
N ALA A 12 -6.33 -14.90 1.34
CA ALA A 12 -4.93 -15.18 1.70
C ALA A 12 -4.47 -16.53 1.17
N THR A 13 -5.30 -17.57 1.32
CA THR A 13 -4.99 -18.92 0.83
C THR A 13 -4.86 -18.94 -0.70
N ILE A 14 -5.80 -18.31 -1.41
CA ILE A 14 -5.76 -18.20 -2.88
C ILE A 14 -4.49 -17.43 -3.29
N GLY A 15 -4.21 -16.30 -2.67
CA GLY A 15 -3.07 -15.44 -3.01
C GLY A 15 -1.73 -16.12 -2.75
N LEU A 16 -1.52 -16.75 -1.58
CA LEU A 16 -0.28 -17.44 -1.24
C LEU A 16 -0.07 -18.70 -2.11
N SER A 17 -1.13 -19.47 -2.33
CA SER A 17 -1.07 -20.64 -3.22
C SER A 17 -0.76 -20.24 -4.67
N SER A 18 -1.38 -19.15 -5.14
CA SER A 18 -1.10 -18.59 -6.46
C SER A 18 0.34 -18.07 -6.55
N THR A 19 0.86 -17.43 -5.51
CA THR A 19 2.26 -16.98 -5.45
C THR A 19 3.21 -18.14 -5.61
N ALA A 20 3.03 -19.23 -4.86
CA ALA A 20 3.87 -20.42 -4.94
C ALA A 20 3.78 -21.06 -6.34
N TYR A 21 2.58 -21.18 -6.88
CA TYR A 21 2.35 -21.75 -8.22
C TYR A 21 3.00 -20.90 -9.32
N PHE A 22 2.86 -19.55 -9.28
CA PHE A 22 3.46 -18.67 -10.28
C PHE A 22 4.97 -18.65 -10.19
N TYR A 23 5.53 -18.66 -8.99
CA TYR A 23 6.97 -18.77 -8.78
C TYR A 23 7.51 -20.08 -9.37
N TYR A 24 6.83 -21.20 -9.11
CA TYR A 24 7.17 -22.49 -9.73
C TYR A 24 7.08 -22.45 -11.27
N LYS A 25 6.08 -21.76 -11.82
CA LYS A 25 5.91 -21.56 -13.27
C LYS A 25 6.87 -20.55 -13.87
N LYS A 26 7.80 -19.99 -13.10
CA LYS A 26 8.78 -18.98 -13.52
C LYS A 26 8.14 -17.71 -14.09
N GLU A 27 6.97 -17.33 -13.58
CA GLU A 27 6.40 -16.02 -13.86
C GLU A 27 7.33 -14.90 -13.29
N PRO A 28 7.23 -13.64 -13.77
CA PRO A 28 8.13 -12.58 -13.35
C PRO A 28 8.19 -12.40 -11.84
N ALA A 29 9.39 -12.53 -11.26
CA ALA A 29 9.61 -12.50 -9.83
C ALA A 29 9.01 -11.26 -9.12
N PRO A 30 9.07 -10.03 -9.68
CA PRO A 30 8.44 -8.86 -9.06
C PRO A 30 6.94 -9.01 -8.85
N LEU A 31 6.22 -9.66 -9.79
CA LEU A 31 4.79 -9.92 -9.67
C LEU A 31 4.50 -10.98 -8.60
N CYS A 32 5.31 -12.04 -8.55
CA CYS A 32 5.16 -13.10 -7.53
C CYS A 32 5.42 -12.54 -6.12
N TYR A 33 6.49 -11.77 -5.93
CA TYR A 33 6.82 -11.19 -4.62
C TYR A 33 5.77 -10.20 -4.15
N ALA A 34 5.25 -9.35 -5.05
CA ALA A 34 4.18 -8.43 -4.70
C ALA A 34 2.89 -9.18 -4.34
N LEU A 35 2.51 -10.21 -5.10
CA LEU A 35 1.34 -11.03 -4.80
C LEU A 35 1.47 -11.69 -3.42
N GLY A 36 2.62 -12.29 -3.11
CA GLY A 36 2.90 -12.87 -1.80
C GLY A 36 2.82 -11.83 -0.68
N PHE A 37 3.42 -10.67 -0.88
CA PHE A 37 3.39 -9.59 0.09
C PHE A 37 1.96 -9.14 0.41
N PHE A 38 1.13 -8.83 -0.59
CA PHE A 38 -0.25 -8.43 -0.35
C PHE A 38 -1.10 -9.57 0.23
N SER A 39 -0.82 -10.83 -0.14
CA SER A 39 -1.51 -11.98 0.44
C SER A 39 -1.17 -12.22 1.91
N LEU A 40 0.04 -11.88 2.35
CA LEU A 40 0.42 -11.88 3.78
C LEU A 40 -0.37 -10.82 4.58
N MET A 41 -0.73 -9.68 3.96
CA MET A 41 -1.61 -8.71 4.61
C MET A 41 -3.01 -9.32 4.86
N GLU A 42 -3.57 -10.04 3.90
CA GLU A 42 -4.87 -10.69 4.11
C GLU A 42 -4.80 -11.78 5.19
N ALA A 43 -3.68 -12.50 5.29
CA ALA A 43 -3.46 -13.45 6.39
C ALA A 43 -3.40 -12.74 7.75
N LEU A 44 -2.74 -11.57 7.82
CA LEU A 44 -2.73 -10.74 9.02
C LEU A 44 -4.13 -10.21 9.35
N GLN A 45 -4.89 -9.79 8.35
CA GLN A 45 -6.27 -9.31 8.55
C GLN A 45 -7.19 -10.45 9.02
N ALA A 46 -7.04 -11.67 8.48
CA ALA A 46 -7.77 -12.83 8.97
C ALA A 46 -7.54 -13.07 10.46
N TYR A 47 -6.28 -12.94 10.93
CA TYR A 47 -5.98 -12.97 12.37
C TYR A 47 -6.61 -11.77 13.11
N THR A 48 -6.50 -10.56 12.55
CA THR A 48 -7.04 -9.34 13.18
C THR A 48 -8.53 -9.46 13.45
N TYR A 49 -9.30 -10.11 12.58
CA TYR A 49 -10.72 -10.37 12.80
C TYR A 49 -11.02 -11.20 14.05
N THR A 50 -10.10 -12.01 14.53
CA THR A 50 -10.29 -12.80 15.76
C THR A 50 -10.21 -11.96 17.03
N VAL A 51 -9.63 -10.76 16.96
CA VAL A 51 -9.39 -9.83 18.08
C VAL A 51 -9.91 -8.42 17.79
N ILE A 52 -10.71 -8.25 16.73
CA ILE A 52 -11.23 -6.96 16.30
C ILE A 52 -12.11 -6.33 17.39
N ASP A 53 -12.14 -4.99 17.48
CA ASP A 53 -12.88 -4.17 18.46
C ASP A 53 -12.39 -4.29 19.92
N ASP A 54 -11.57 -5.27 20.25
CA ASP A 54 -10.95 -5.36 21.58
C ASP A 54 -9.62 -4.60 21.62
N CYS A 55 -9.71 -3.28 21.80
CA CYS A 55 -8.53 -2.39 21.82
C CYS A 55 -7.65 -2.56 23.08
N SER A 56 -8.10 -3.30 24.08
CA SER A 56 -7.30 -3.68 25.27
C SER A 56 -6.46 -4.93 25.01
N ASN A 57 -6.81 -5.71 24.00
CA ASN A 57 -6.13 -6.94 23.63
C ASN A 57 -4.78 -6.65 22.97
N PRO A 58 -3.66 -7.13 23.53
CA PRO A 58 -2.35 -6.96 22.91
C PRO A 58 -2.26 -7.54 21.49
N GLY A 59 -3.00 -8.60 21.19
CA GLY A 59 -3.09 -9.18 19.85
C GLY A 59 -3.66 -8.22 18.82
N ASN A 60 -4.71 -7.45 19.16
CA ASN A 60 -5.25 -6.41 18.31
C ASN A 60 -4.23 -5.30 18.06
N GLN A 61 -3.57 -4.81 19.12
CA GLN A 61 -2.58 -3.74 19.02
C GLN A 61 -1.38 -4.15 18.16
N VAL A 62 -0.86 -5.38 18.35
CA VAL A 62 0.25 -5.91 17.55
C VAL A 62 -0.17 -6.08 16.09
N ALA A 63 -1.35 -6.63 15.82
CA ALA A 63 -1.85 -6.80 14.46
C ALA A 63 -2.03 -5.46 13.74
N THR A 64 -2.53 -4.44 14.44
CA THR A 64 -2.67 -3.07 13.91
C THR A 64 -1.31 -2.47 13.56
N LEU A 65 -0.30 -2.61 14.45
CA LEU A 65 1.07 -2.16 14.19
C LEU A 65 1.71 -2.89 13.02
N LEU A 66 1.56 -4.20 12.92
CA LEU A 66 2.07 -5.00 11.81
C LEU A 66 1.40 -4.58 10.49
N GLY A 67 0.09 -4.28 10.51
CA GLY A 67 -0.62 -3.72 9.36
C GLY A 67 -0.01 -2.40 8.91
N TYR A 68 0.26 -1.49 9.82
CA TYR A 68 0.89 -0.20 9.50
C TYR A 68 2.33 -0.37 8.97
N ILE A 69 3.12 -1.26 9.58
CA ILE A 69 4.46 -1.59 9.10
C ILE A 69 4.40 -2.15 7.68
N HIS A 70 3.44 -3.05 7.41
CA HIS A 70 3.22 -3.56 6.07
C HIS A 70 2.94 -2.43 5.05
N ILE A 71 2.05 -1.47 5.39
CA ILE A 71 1.79 -0.29 4.56
C ILE A 71 3.08 0.53 4.34
N ALA A 72 3.90 0.70 5.37
CA ALA A 72 5.17 1.44 5.25
C ALA A 72 6.15 0.80 4.24
N PHE A 73 6.12 -0.53 4.08
CA PHE A 73 6.96 -1.25 3.11
C PHE A 73 6.31 -1.41 1.72
N GLN A 74 5.03 -1.13 1.53
CA GLN A 74 4.34 -1.26 0.24
C GLN A 74 5.06 -0.56 -0.93
N PRO A 75 5.67 0.64 -0.78
CA PRO A 75 6.36 1.30 -1.88
C PRO A 75 7.42 0.44 -2.56
N PHE A 76 8.10 -0.47 -1.85
CA PHE A 76 9.08 -1.39 -2.44
C PHE A 76 8.41 -2.32 -3.46
N PHE A 77 7.29 -2.91 -3.10
CA PHE A 77 6.60 -3.89 -3.94
C PHE A 77 5.84 -3.22 -5.10
N VAL A 78 5.23 -2.05 -4.84
CA VAL A 78 4.62 -1.23 -5.89
C VAL A 78 5.65 -0.84 -6.94
N ASN A 79 6.85 -0.40 -6.52
CA ASN A 79 7.92 -0.04 -7.46
C ASN A 79 8.56 -1.25 -8.13
N ALA A 80 8.70 -2.39 -7.46
CA ALA A 80 9.16 -3.62 -8.09
C ALA A 80 8.24 -4.02 -9.26
N VAL A 81 6.93 -3.98 -9.04
CA VAL A 81 5.93 -4.22 -10.10
C VAL A 81 5.99 -3.13 -11.17
N SER A 82 6.04 -1.87 -10.78
CA SER A 82 6.07 -0.75 -11.74
C SER A 82 7.31 -0.78 -12.64
N MET A 83 8.49 -1.07 -12.08
CA MET A 83 9.74 -1.21 -12.83
C MET A 83 9.78 -2.42 -13.75
N TYR A 84 8.96 -3.43 -13.53
CA TYR A 84 8.81 -4.55 -14.45
C TYR A 84 8.24 -4.09 -15.81
N PHE A 85 7.44 -3.02 -15.85
CA PHE A 85 6.78 -2.52 -17.06
C PHE A 85 7.60 -1.50 -17.87
N ILE A 86 8.85 -1.24 -17.50
CA ILE A 86 9.79 -0.39 -18.25
C ILE A 86 10.95 -1.22 -18.78
N PRO A 87 11.71 -0.72 -19.78
CA PRO A 87 12.86 -1.45 -20.34
C PRO A 87 13.92 -1.78 -19.28
N GLU A 88 14.49 -2.98 -19.38
CA GLU A 88 15.48 -3.49 -18.44
C GLU A 88 16.66 -2.56 -18.26
N LYS A 89 17.22 -2.04 -19.36
CA LYS A 89 18.33 -1.08 -19.31
C LYS A 89 18.03 0.19 -18.49
N VAL A 90 16.78 0.64 -18.51
CA VAL A 90 16.34 1.79 -17.70
C VAL A 90 16.22 1.36 -16.24
N ARG A 91 15.51 0.24 -15.99
CA ARG A 91 15.33 -0.32 -14.66
C ARG A 91 16.65 -0.49 -13.92
N ASP A 92 17.65 -1.08 -14.56
CA ASP A 92 18.92 -1.39 -13.93
C ASP A 92 19.68 -0.11 -13.51
N LYS A 93 19.50 0.99 -14.26
CA LYS A 93 20.11 2.29 -13.92
C LYS A 93 19.42 3.02 -12.78
N ILE A 94 18.11 2.85 -12.62
CA ILE A 94 17.34 3.63 -11.64
C ILE A 94 17.01 2.85 -10.36
N SER A 95 17.08 1.52 -10.38
CA SER A 95 16.56 0.66 -9.31
C SER A 95 17.15 1.01 -7.94
N ALA A 96 18.45 1.25 -7.83
CA ALA A 96 19.08 1.61 -6.57
C ALA A 96 18.51 2.93 -6.00
N SER A 97 18.35 3.95 -6.84
CA SER A 97 17.77 5.25 -6.43
C SER A 97 16.31 5.12 -6.05
N VAL A 98 15.54 4.34 -6.81
CA VAL A 98 14.12 4.08 -6.52
C VAL A 98 13.96 3.39 -5.18
N TYR A 99 14.71 2.31 -4.92
CA TYR A 99 14.64 1.61 -3.64
C TYR A 99 15.18 2.42 -2.47
N PHE A 100 16.16 3.30 -2.70
CA PHE A 100 16.59 4.25 -1.68
C PHE A 100 15.46 5.22 -1.28
N ILE A 101 14.72 5.75 -2.25
CA ILE A 101 13.54 6.60 -1.96
C ILE A 101 12.47 5.80 -1.23
N CYS A 102 12.23 4.53 -1.60
CA CYS A 102 11.32 3.66 -0.86
C CYS A 102 11.75 3.48 0.60
N LEU A 103 13.05 3.27 0.85
CA LEU A 103 13.60 3.16 2.20
C LEU A 103 13.38 4.45 3.01
N VAL A 104 13.70 5.61 2.42
CA VAL A 104 13.46 6.92 3.07
C VAL A 104 11.96 7.07 3.39
N THR A 105 11.08 6.71 2.46
CA THR A 105 9.62 6.73 2.68
C THR A 105 9.21 5.84 3.85
N THR A 106 9.71 4.62 3.89
CA THR A 106 9.42 3.67 4.99
C THR A 106 9.87 4.26 6.33
N VAL A 107 11.09 4.79 6.40
CA VAL A 107 11.61 5.44 7.61
C VAL A 107 10.74 6.64 8.02
N CYS A 108 10.34 7.49 7.06
CA CYS A 108 9.44 8.62 7.32
C CYS A 108 8.09 8.18 7.88
N LEU A 109 7.51 7.09 7.36
CA LEU A 109 6.24 6.56 7.87
C LEU A 109 6.41 5.97 9.29
N LEU A 110 7.48 5.22 9.53
CA LEU A 110 7.73 4.63 10.85
C LEU A 110 8.06 5.67 11.92
N ILE A 111 8.77 6.75 11.57
CA ILE A 111 9.06 7.87 12.48
C ILE A 111 7.76 8.52 13.00
N ARG A 112 6.67 8.53 12.23
CA ARG A 112 5.37 9.05 12.67
C ARG A 112 4.78 8.32 13.88
N LEU A 113 5.21 7.10 14.14
CA LEU A 113 4.79 6.32 15.32
C LEU A 113 5.47 6.80 16.61
N TYR A 114 6.56 7.56 16.51
CA TYR A 114 7.28 8.06 17.67
C TYR A 114 6.62 9.34 18.21
N PRO A 115 6.30 9.40 19.51
CA PRO A 115 5.65 10.56 20.13
C PRO A 115 6.66 11.68 20.40
N PHE A 116 7.00 12.47 19.39
CA PHE A 116 7.85 13.64 19.59
C PHE A 116 7.12 14.74 20.37
N GLU A 117 7.74 15.31 21.39
CA GLU A 117 7.15 16.39 22.22
C GLU A 117 6.78 17.64 21.40
N TRP A 118 7.49 17.90 20.31
CA TRP A 118 7.26 19.06 19.43
C TRP A 118 6.22 18.82 18.34
N ALA A 119 5.80 17.57 18.10
CA ALA A 119 4.89 17.21 17.02
C ALA A 119 3.52 16.80 17.59
N PRO A 120 2.44 17.53 17.27
CA PRO A 120 1.11 17.15 17.72
C PRO A 120 0.69 15.82 17.11
N PHE A 121 -0.13 15.07 17.81
CA PHE A 121 -0.79 13.91 17.26
C PHE A 121 -1.82 14.27 16.19
N CYS A 122 -2.08 13.39 15.27
CA CYS A 122 -3.01 13.61 14.16
C CYS A 122 -4.43 13.99 14.64
N TYR A 123 -4.89 13.47 15.76
CA TYR A 123 -6.22 13.75 16.33
C TYR A 123 -6.28 15.11 17.09
N GLU A 124 -5.16 15.78 17.33
CA GLU A 124 -5.08 17.07 18.01
C GLU A 124 -5.10 18.25 17.03
N VAL A 125 -4.72 18.01 15.79
CA VAL A 125 -4.64 19.06 14.78
C VAL A 125 -6.02 19.40 14.25
N LYS A 126 -6.60 20.48 14.77
CA LYS A 126 -7.73 21.17 14.14
C LYS A 126 -7.19 21.97 12.95
N THR A 127 -7.13 21.35 11.79
CA THR A 127 -6.47 21.93 10.61
C THR A 127 -7.21 23.15 10.09
N ARG A 128 -6.62 24.31 10.29
CA ARG A 128 -6.85 25.55 9.55
C ARG A 128 -5.71 25.88 8.57
N PHE A 129 -4.89 24.93 8.18
CA PHE A 129 -3.74 25.20 7.31
C PHE A 129 -3.97 24.67 5.88
N ILE A 130 -4.22 25.56 5.03
CA ILE A 130 -4.06 25.86 3.57
C ILE A 130 -3.99 24.67 2.55
N LEU A 131 -3.71 23.45 2.93
CA LEU A 131 -3.68 22.28 2.02
C LEU A 131 -4.67 21.17 2.40
N TYR A 132 -5.48 21.38 3.42
CA TYR A 132 -6.56 20.46 3.80
C TYR A 132 -7.83 21.24 4.07
N ALA A 133 -8.80 21.09 3.16
CA ALA A 133 -10.18 21.44 3.47
C ALA A 133 -10.62 20.69 4.74
N GLU A 134 -11.48 21.29 5.54
CA GLU A 134 -12.00 20.79 6.84
C GLU A 134 -12.62 19.37 6.81
N SER A 135 -12.54 18.65 5.70
CA SER A 135 -13.16 17.34 5.45
C SER A 135 -12.21 16.18 5.14
N PHE A 136 -10.88 16.39 5.09
CA PHE A 136 -9.97 15.26 4.88
C PHE A 136 -9.54 14.65 6.21
N ASN A 137 -10.26 13.62 6.62
CA ASN A 137 -9.79 12.73 7.68
C ASN A 137 -8.46 12.12 7.26
N VAL A 138 -7.42 12.26 8.09
CA VAL A 138 -6.11 11.67 7.82
C VAL A 138 -6.23 10.15 7.99
N PRO A 139 -5.89 9.34 7.00
CA PRO A 139 -5.93 7.88 7.14
C PRO A 139 -5.09 7.39 8.33
N PHE A 140 -5.55 6.34 8.99
CA PHE A 140 -4.94 5.71 10.18
C PHE A 140 -4.94 6.58 11.43
N CYS A 141 -5.63 7.70 11.46
CA CYS A 141 -5.62 8.59 12.61
C CYS A 141 -6.59 8.13 13.69
N GLY A 142 -6.08 7.90 14.89
CA GLY A 142 -6.86 7.56 16.07
C GLY A 142 -6.12 7.89 17.36
N ARG A 143 -6.81 7.73 18.50
CA ARG A 143 -6.23 8.02 19.84
C ARG A 143 -5.48 6.85 20.44
N ARG A 144 -5.62 5.67 19.86
CA ARG A 144 -5.06 4.41 20.35
C ARG A 144 -4.67 3.52 19.18
N ILE A 145 -3.80 2.54 19.45
CA ILE A 145 -3.47 1.51 18.47
C ILE A 145 -4.58 0.47 18.53
N CYS A 146 -5.44 0.44 17.51
CA CYS A 146 -6.58 -0.46 17.48
C CYS A 146 -7.10 -0.71 16.06
N SER A 147 -7.42 -1.95 15.77
CA SER A 147 -8.23 -2.35 14.63
C SER A 147 -9.66 -2.49 15.07
N THR A 148 -10.55 -1.72 14.44
CA THR A 148 -11.99 -1.70 14.73
C THR A 148 -12.78 -2.14 13.52
N SER A 149 -14.02 -2.58 13.74
CA SER A 149 -14.98 -2.88 12.69
C SER A 149 -15.36 -1.60 11.96
N GLY A 150 -15.02 -1.51 10.68
CA GLY A 150 -15.51 -0.46 9.80
C GLY A 150 -16.84 -0.83 9.16
N ASP A 151 -17.36 0.05 8.29
CA ASP A 151 -18.59 -0.22 7.54
C ASP A 151 -18.39 -1.36 6.54
N TRP A 152 -17.25 -1.41 5.91
CA TRP A 152 -16.91 -2.36 4.86
C TRP A 152 -15.87 -3.38 5.28
N HIS A 153 -14.76 -2.94 5.86
CA HIS A 153 -13.62 -3.74 6.23
C HIS A 153 -13.06 -3.33 7.60
N ILE A 154 -11.82 -3.70 7.93
CA ILE A 154 -11.11 -3.28 9.13
C ILE A 154 -10.74 -1.81 9.00
N ALA A 155 -11.06 -1.02 10.01
CA ALA A 155 -10.57 0.34 10.19
C ALA A 155 -9.39 0.35 11.18
N TRP A 156 -8.26 0.95 10.79
CA TRP A 156 -7.08 1.04 11.64
C TRP A 156 -6.97 2.42 12.27
N GLU A 157 -6.78 2.44 13.58
CA GLU A 157 -6.51 3.64 14.37
C GLU A 157 -5.10 3.58 14.94
N ILE A 158 -4.33 4.65 14.76
CA ILE A 158 -2.97 4.77 15.27
C ILE A 158 -2.73 6.21 15.72
N PRO A 159 -2.17 6.45 16.93
CA PRO A 159 -1.80 7.79 17.40
C PRO A 159 -0.51 8.27 16.72
N ALA A 160 -0.57 8.48 15.41
CA ALA A 160 0.56 8.94 14.61
C ALA A 160 0.71 10.46 14.70
N THR A 161 1.95 10.98 14.59
CA THR A 161 2.19 12.42 14.51
C THR A 161 1.61 13.02 13.23
N ALA A 162 1.07 14.23 13.33
CA ALA A 162 0.37 14.95 12.25
C ALA A 162 1.31 15.56 11.20
N ASN A 163 2.44 14.96 10.91
CA ASN A 163 3.37 15.50 9.93
C ASN A 163 2.93 15.12 8.50
N LEU A 164 2.34 16.09 7.80
CA LEU A 164 1.82 15.93 6.45
C LEU A 164 2.91 15.61 5.41
N VAL A 165 4.10 16.16 5.58
CA VAL A 165 5.22 15.89 4.66
C VAL A 165 5.57 14.41 4.71
N LEU A 166 5.65 13.83 5.91
CA LEU A 166 5.98 12.41 6.07
C LEU A 166 4.90 11.48 5.50
N PHE A 167 3.63 11.87 5.59
CA PHE A 167 2.53 11.12 4.97
C PHE A 167 2.57 11.19 3.44
N ASN A 168 2.82 12.38 2.88
CA ASN A 168 2.88 12.56 1.43
C ASN A 168 4.05 11.80 0.77
N MET A 169 5.09 11.44 1.52
CA MET A 169 6.18 10.58 1.02
C MET A 169 5.66 9.24 0.46
N TYR A 170 4.59 8.68 1.05
CA TYR A 170 3.95 7.49 0.50
C TYR A 170 3.39 7.73 -0.91
N VAL A 171 2.63 8.81 -1.10
CA VAL A 171 2.05 9.17 -2.40
C VAL A 171 3.15 9.43 -3.44
N ILE A 172 4.22 10.11 -3.03
CA ILE A 172 5.38 10.38 -3.89
C ILE A 172 6.02 9.05 -4.33
N ALA A 173 6.31 8.16 -3.40
CA ALA A 173 7.00 6.91 -3.69
C ALA A 173 6.13 5.89 -4.45
N ALA A 174 4.84 5.77 -4.12
CA ALA A 174 3.96 4.76 -4.70
C ALA A 174 3.33 5.19 -6.04
N PHE A 175 3.18 6.51 -6.32
CA PHE A 175 2.46 6.98 -7.50
C PHE A 175 3.25 7.99 -8.33
N ILE A 176 3.83 9.03 -7.73
CA ILE A 176 4.50 10.10 -8.48
C ILE A 176 5.81 9.57 -9.08
N MET A 177 6.62 8.88 -8.30
CA MET A 177 7.89 8.33 -8.76
C MET A 177 7.74 7.31 -9.89
N PRO A 178 6.80 6.35 -9.87
CA PRO A 178 6.54 5.47 -11.01
C PRO A 178 6.15 6.21 -12.30
N ILE A 179 5.34 7.26 -12.21
CA ILE A 179 5.02 8.12 -13.37
C ILE A 179 6.30 8.80 -13.85
N PHE A 180 7.09 9.36 -12.93
CA PHE A 180 8.30 10.10 -13.27
C PHE A 180 9.30 9.23 -14.04
N TYR A 181 9.54 8.00 -13.62
CA TYR A 181 10.46 7.12 -14.35
C TYR A 181 9.82 6.37 -15.54
N GLY A 182 8.57 6.64 -15.87
CA GLY A 182 7.93 6.21 -17.12
C GLY A 182 6.96 5.05 -17.00
N SER A 183 6.69 4.50 -15.81
CA SER A 183 5.72 3.42 -15.60
C SER A 183 4.27 3.93 -15.45
N TRP A 184 3.92 4.98 -16.18
CA TRP A 184 2.64 5.67 -16.03
C TRP A 184 1.41 4.79 -16.28
N LYS A 185 1.51 3.82 -17.23
CA LYS A 185 0.39 2.90 -17.53
C LYS A 185 0.09 1.99 -16.35
N MET A 186 1.13 1.42 -15.72
CA MET A 186 0.96 0.61 -14.53
C MET A 186 0.42 1.46 -13.38
N THR A 187 0.90 2.68 -13.22
CA THR A 187 0.41 3.59 -12.19
C THR A 187 -1.06 3.95 -12.39
N ALA A 188 -1.48 4.26 -13.62
CA ALA A 188 -2.88 4.52 -13.93
C ALA A 188 -3.76 3.29 -13.63
N TYR A 189 -3.33 2.10 -14.03
CA TYR A 189 -4.01 0.85 -13.70
C TYR A 189 -4.13 0.67 -12.18
N HIS A 190 -3.04 0.87 -11.44
CA HIS A 190 -3.00 0.73 -9.98
C HIS A 190 -3.91 1.75 -9.28
N ILE A 191 -3.93 3.02 -9.72
CA ILE A 191 -4.83 4.04 -9.16
C ILE A 191 -6.30 3.62 -9.34
N VAL A 192 -6.66 3.19 -10.54
CA VAL A 192 -8.05 2.81 -10.85
C VAL A 192 -8.48 1.58 -10.07
N THR A 193 -7.64 0.54 -10.02
CA THR A 193 -8.01 -0.76 -9.42
C THR A 193 -7.68 -0.88 -7.93
N GLY A 194 -7.06 0.12 -7.34
CA GLY A 194 -6.69 0.16 -5.92
C GLY A 194 -7.33 1.34 -5.19
N PRO A 195 -6.63 2.48 -5.01
CA PRO A 195 -7.11 3.58 -4.18
C PRO A 195 -8.42 4.21 -4.65
N LEU A 196 -8.69 4.28 -5.96
CA LEU A 196 -9.96 4.79 -6.46
C LEU A 196 -11.12 3.86 -6.08
N LEU A 197 -10.97 2.55 -6.26
CA LEU A 197 -11.98 1.60 -5.83
C LEU A 197 -12.15 1.62 -4.31
N ALA A 198 -11.08 1.71 -3.53
CA ALA A 198 -11.16 1.82 -2.07
C ALA A 198 -11.97 3.04 -1.64
N TRP A 199 -11.68 4.21 -2.24
CA TRP A 199 -12.42 5.45 -1.99
C TRP A 199 -13.91 5.35 -2.39
N MET A 200 -14.22 4.65 -3.48
CA MET A 200 -15.62 4.42 -3.90
C MET A 200 -16.35 3.41 -3.03
N THR A 201 -15.62 2.53 -2.34
CA THR A 201 -16.19 1.45 -1.52
C THR A 201 -16.58 1.94 -0.13
N THR A 202 -15.76 2.80 0.49
CA THR A 202 -15.99 3.29 1.85
C THR A 202 -15.66 4.76 1.99
N SER A 203 -16.49 5.48 2.75
CA SER A 203 -16.25 6.88 3.13
C SER A 203 -15.28 7.01 4.33
N ASN A 204 -14.98 5.91 5.02
CA ASN A 204 -14.07 5.89 6.16
C ASN A 204 -12.60 5.77 5.69
N PRO A 205 -11.78 6.83 5.81
CA PRO A 205 -10.38 6.80 5.36
C PRO A 205 -9.52 5.78 6.13
N ASN A 206 -9.90 5.38 7.33
CA ASN A 206 -9.20 4.38 8.11
C ASN A 206 -9.38 2.95 7.55
N GLU A 207 -10.38 2.73 6.68
CA GLU A 207 -10.59 1.47 5.96
C GLU A 207 -9.87 1.40 4.61
N TRP A 208 -9.53 2.56 4.00
CA TRP A 208 -9.03 2.59 2.61
C TRP A 208 -7.85 1.67 2.37
N ALA A 209 -6.92 1.57 3.30
CA ALA A 209 -5.75 0.72 3.11
C ALA A 209 -6.09 -0.77 3.19
N ALA A 210 -6.99 -1.17 4.08
CA ALA A 210 -7.45 -2.56 4.16
C ALA A 210 -8.18 -2.99 2.88
N VAL A 211 -9.12 -2.15 2.41
CA VAL A 211 -9.85 -2.37 1.16
C VAL A 211 -8.92 -2.36 -0.05
N TRP A 212 -7.92 -1.47 -0.08
CA TRP A 212 -6.94 -1.45 -1.16
C TRP A 212 -6.06 -2.71 -1.18
N CYS A 213 -5.60 -3.21 -0.04
CA CYS A 213 -4.83 -4.45 0.03
C CYS A 213 -5.61 -5.63 -0.52
N LEU A 214 -6.90 -5.71 -0.19
CA LEU A 214 -7.83 -6.68 -0.75
C LEU A 214 -7.86 -6.66 -2.28
N TYR A 215 -8.06 -5.48 -2.89
CA TYR A 215 -8.09 -5.34 -4.35
C TYR A 215 -6.74 -5.61 -5.01
N SER A 216 -5.62 -5.38 -4.30
CA SER A 216 -4.28 -5.59 -4.83
C SER A 216 -4.00 -7.06 -5.20
N ILE A 217 -4.58 -8.02 -4.48
CA ILE A 217 -4.45 -9.44 -4.83
C ILE A 217 -5.13 -9.73 -6.17
N GLY A 218 -6.38 -9.29 -6.34
CA GLY A 218 -7.12 -9.45 -7.60
C GLY A 218 -6.42 -8.77 -8.77
N LEU A 219 -5.93 -7.54 -8.56
CA LEU A 219 -5.13 -6.78 -9.53
C LEU A 219 -3.91 -7.57 -10.01
N LEU A 220 -3.13 -8.15 -9.08
CA LEU A 220 -1.91 -8.88 -9.41
C LEU A 220 -2.22 -10.22 -10.08
N LEU A 221 -3.29 -10.91 -9.68
CA LEU A 221 -3.76 -12.12 -10.37
C LEU A 221 -4.13 -11.82 -11.82
N LEU A 222 -4.84 -10.71 -12.07
CA LEU A 222 -5.15 -10.26 -13.43
C LEU A 222 -3.90 -9.93 -14.24
N LEU A 223 -2.90 -9.26 -13.64
CA LEU A 223 -1.63 -8.97 -14.31
C LEU A 223 -0.86 -10.23 -14.72
N VAL A 224 -0.89 -11.28 -13.89
CA VAL A 224 -0.18 -12.53 -14.22
C VAL A 224 -0.93 -13.34 -15.27
N LYS A 225 -2.27 -13.37 -15.23
CA LYS A 225 -3.08 -14.32 -16.01
C LYS A 225 -3.75 -13.76 -17.26
N THR A 226 -3.71 -12.44 -17.50
CA THR A 226 -4.42 -11.82 -18.61
C THR A 226 -3.49 -11.06 -19.56
N PRO A 227 -3.93 -10.80 -20.81
CA PRO A 227 -3.19 -9.97 -21.77
C PRO A 227 -2.98 -8.52 -21.32
N ILE A 228 -3.67 -8.04 -20.27
CA ILE A 228 -3.51 -6.67 -19.69
C ILE A 228 -2.04 -6.38 -19.46
N ARG A 229 -1.28 -7.36 -18.94
CA ARG A 229 0.17 -7.26 -18.74
C ARG A 229 0.91 -6.69 -19.95
N ASN A 230 0.56 -7.14 -21.16
CA ASN A 230 1.24 -6.73 -22.38
C ASN A 230 0.99 -5.25 -22.75
N TYR A 231 -0.19 -4.72 -22.41
CA TYR A 231 -0.55 -3.32 -22.68
C TYR A 231 0.09 -2.34 -21.72
N LEU A 232 0.46 -2.79 -20.52
CA LEU A 232 1.04 -1.92 -19.49
C LEU A 232 2.52 -1.60 -19.74
N HIS A 233 3.22 -2.38 -20.57
CA HIS A 233 4.60 -2.07 -20.92
C HIS A 233 4.74 -0.73 -21.64
N VAL A 234 5.72 0.06 -21.19
CA VAL A 234 6.10 1.35 -21.80
C VAL A 234 7.40 1.15 -22.56
N ARG A 235 7.41 1.52 -23.84
CA ARG A 235 8.58 1.32 -24.72
C ARG A 235 9.46 2.55 -24.81
N SER A 236 8.93 3.74 -24.55
CA SER A 236 9.64 5.01 -24.64
C SER A 236 9.09 6.00 -23.63
N TRP A 237 9.97 6.85 -23.10
CA TRP A 237 9.62 7.93 -22.18
C TRP A 237 10.53 9.13 -22.47
N PHE A 238 10.04 10.36 -22.24
CA PHE A 238 10.66 11.59 -22.75
C PHE A 238 12.12 11.80 -22.33
N TRP A 239 12.55 11.36 -21.15
CA TRP A 239 13.92 11.57 -20.68
C TRP A 239 14.84 10.34 -20.76
N TRP A 240 14.35 9.15 -21.12
CA TRP A 240 15.19 7.96 -21.25
C TRP A 240 16.32 8.11 -22.25
N LYS A 241 16.14 8.97 -23.26
CA LYS A 241 17.19 9.31 -24.23
C LYS A 241 18.45 9.92 -23.59
N TYR A 242 18.34 10.49 -22.38
CA TYR A 242 19.46 11.04 -21.63
C TYR A 242 20.17 10.01 -20.73
N LEU A 243 19.58 8.86 -20.53
CA LEU A 243 20.28 7.74 -19.91
C LEU A 243 21.21 7.16 -20.98
N LYS A 244 22.46 7.67 -21.03
CA LYS A 244 23.48 7.14 -21.95
C LYS A 244 23.50 5.61 -21.86
N THR A 245 23.05 4.95 -22.91
CA THR A 245 23.07 3.50 -23.09
C THR A 245 24.47 3.01 -23.34
#